data_7c94185856e2631dda0d771757002faf
#
_entry.id   7c94185856e2631dda0d771757002faf
#
_cell.length_a   1.000
_cell.length_b   1.000
_cell.length_c   1.000
_cell.angle_alpha   90.00
_cell.angle_beta   90.00
_cell.angle_gamma   90.00
#
_symmetry.space_group_name_H-M   'P 1'
#
loop_
_entity.id
_entity.type
_entity.pdbx_description
1 polymer ?
#
loop_
_entity_poly.entity_id
_entity_poly.type
_entity_poly.pdbx_seq_one_letter_code
_entity_poly.pdbx_strand_id
1 'polypeptide(L)'
;MKKTVLLCSLALAGVFASCGNKAQTDAAPMDYTQYVNPFIGAADNGHTFPGATTPFGMIQTSPVTGAVGWRYCSEYMNSDSIIWGFTQTHLSGTGCMDLGDVLVMPATG
;
A
#
# COMPACT_ATOMS: atom_id res chain seq x y z
N MET A 1 -6.70 -52.15 -32.61
CA MET A 1 -6.14 -51.61 -31.35
C MET A 1 -4.93 -50.69 -31.56
N LYS A 2 -3.96 -51.00 -32.43
CA LYS A 2 -2.74 -50.13 -32.62
C LYS A 2 -3.06 -48.77 -33.27
N LYS A 3 -4.03 -48.66 -34.15
CA LYS A 3 -4.41 -47.39 -34.81
C LYS A 3 -5.15 -46.42 -33.91
N THR A 4 -5.90 -46.91 -32.95
CA THR A 4 -6.69 -46.11 -31.97
C THR A 4 -5.73 -45.46 -30.91
N VAL A 5 -4.69 -46.20 -30.54
CA VAL A 5 -3.69 -45.68 -29.59
C VAL A 5 -2.84 -44.57 -30.24
N LEU A 6 -2.54 -44.67 -31.54
CA LEU A 6 -1.79 -43.66 -32.25
C LEU A 6 -2.58 -42.34 -32.40
N LEU A 7 -3.89 -42.41 -32.61
CA LEU A 7 -4.75 -41.23 -32.68
C LEU A 7 -4.93 -40.54 -31.33
N CYS A 8 -5.00 -41.27 -30.24
CA CYS A 8 -5.06 -40.68 -28.90
C CYS A 8 -3.73 -40.02 -28.50
N SER A 9 -2.57 -40.56 -28.90
CA SER A 9 -1.26 -39.93 -28.61
C SER A 9 -1.05 -38.64 -29.39
N LEU A 10 -1.54 -38.51 -30.63
CA LEU A 10 -1.49 -37.25 -31.36
C LEU A 10 -2.42 -36.18 -30.78
N ALA A 11 -3.59 -36.59 -30.27
CA ALA A 11 -4.52 -35.65 -29.65
C ALA A 11 -3.97 -35.08 -28.31
N LEU A 12 -3.24 -35.88 -27.53
CA LEU A 12 -2.62 -35.42 -26.29
C LEU A 12 -1.44 -34.45 -26.53
N ALA A 13 -0.68 -34.62 -27.60
CA ALA A 13 0.43 -33.74 -27.94
C ALA A 13 -0.04 -32.32 -28.35
N GLY A 14 -1.25 -32.19 -28.89
CA GLY A 14 -1.82 -30.90 -29.29
C GLY A 14 -2.26 -30.01 -28.11
N VAL A 15 -2.54 -30.58 -26.94
CA VAL A 15 -3.02 -29.82 -25.77
C VAL A 15 -1.89 -29.08 -25.07
N PHE A 16 -0.65 -29.56 -25.17
CA PHE A 16 0.53 -28.91 -24.56
C PHE A 16 1.12 -27.76 -25.39
N ALA A 17 0.74 -27.61 -26.67
CA ALA A 17 1.23 -26.54 -27.52
C ALA A 17 0.48 -25.20 -27.35
N SER A 18 -0.59 -25.18 -26.56
CA SER A 18 -1.43 -23.98 -26.36
C SER A 18 -0.92 -23.03 -25.24
N CYS A 19 0.14 -23.36 -24.54
CA CYS A 19 0.77 -22.50 -23.55
C CYS A 19 2.06 -21.88 -24.09
N GLY A 20 1.94 -21.05 -25.12
CA GLY A 20 3.11 -20.41 -25.64
C GLY A 20 2.81 -19.12 -26.39
N ASN A 21 3.47 -18.08 -25.96
CA ASN A 21 3.55 -16.73 -26.51
C ASN A 21 2.41 -15.77 -26.11
N LYS A 22 2.41 -15.37 -24.84
CA LYS A 22 2.15 -13.96 -24.60
C LYS A 22 3.28 -13.20 -25.31
N ALA A 23 2.94 -12.50 -26.38
CA ALA A 23 3.82 -11.48 -26.91
C ALA A 23 4.14 -10.56 -25.74
N GLN A 24 5.36 -10.65 -25.24
CA GLN A 24 5.88 -9.75 -24.26
C GLN A 24 6.05 -8.45 -25.03
N THR A 25 5.08 -7.56 -24.89
CA THR A 25 5.25 -6.19 -25.34
C THR A 25 6.37 -5.63 -24.47
N ASP A 26 7.50 -5.32 -25.07
CA ASP A 26 8.65 -4.65 -24.45
C ASP A 26 8.34 -3.19 -24.08
N ALA A 27 7.10 -2.91 -23.67
CA ALA A 27 6.74 -1.65 -23.04
C ALA A 27 7.44 -1.64 -21.67
N ALA A 28 8.30 -0.66 -21.45
CA ALA A 28 8.87 -0.41 -20.14
C ALA A 28 7.76 -0.42 -19.10
N PRO A 29 7.97 -1.06 -17.94
CA PRO A 29 6.95 -1.09 -16.91
C PRO A 29 6.56 0.35 -16.55
N MET A 30 5.27 0.64 -16.64
CA MET A 30 4.76 1.96 -16.30
C MET A 30 4.99 2.22 -14.82
N ASP A 31 5.66 3.32 -14.51
CA ASP A 31 5.84 3.77 -13.13
C ASP A 31 4.54 4.41 -12.64
N TYR A 32 3.78 3.68 -11.83
CA TYR A 32 2.54 4.16 -11.25
C TYR A 32 2.74 5.04 -10.01
N THR A 33 3.96 5.15 -9.47
CA THR A 33 4.24 5.93 -8.26
C THR A 33 3.96 7.42 -8.47
N GLN A 34 4.07 7.93 -9.69
CA GLN A 34 3.72 9.30 -10.07
C GLN A 34 2.25 9.67 -9.82
N TYR A 35 1.36 8.68 -9.70
CA TYR A 35 -0.06 8.90 -9.42
C TYR A 35 -0.41 8.79 -7.93
N VAL A 36 0.56 8.43 -7.09
CA VAL A 36 0.34 8.27 -5.66
C VAL A 36 0.52 9.60 -4.96
N ASN A 37 -0.52 10.06 -4.29
CA ASN A 37 -0.45 11.22 -3.41
C ASN A 37 -0.75 10.78 -1.97
N PRO A 38 0.26 10.68 -1.09
CA PRO A 38 0.07 10.23 0.28
C PRO A 38 -0.71 11.23 1.15
N PHE A 39 -0.94 12.45 0.68
CA PHE A 39 -1.65 13.49 1.43
C PHE A 39 -3.15 13.53 1.15
N ILE A 40 -3.68 12.63 0.35
CA ILE A 40 -5.14 12.55 0.12
C ILE A 40 -5.84 12.22 1.44
N GLY A 41 -6.76 13.10 1.85
CA GLY A 41 -7.50 12.98 3.11
C GLY A 41 -6.71 13.39 4.36
N ALA A 42 -5.47 13.87 4.23
CA ALA A 42 -4.63 14.31 5.35
C ALA A 42 -4.87 15.77 5.78
N ALA A 43 -5.97 16.38 5.36
CA ALA A 43 -6.35 17.74 5.72
C ALA A 43 -7.77 17.78 6.28
N ASP A 44 -8.06 18.79 7.06
CA ASP A 44 -9.36 19.05 7.69
C ASP A 44 -9.93 17.82 8.44
N ASN A 45 -11.03 17.27 7.98
CA ASN A 45 -11.73 16.15 8.61
C ASN A 45 -11.53 14.83 7.84
N GLY A 46 -10.49 14.73 7.06
CA GLY A 46 -10.22 13.51 6.29
C GLY A 46 -9.71 12.35 7.13
N HIS A 47 -9.02 12.64 8.22
CA HIS A 47 -8.52 11.67 9.21
C HIS A 47 -7.67 10.55 8.59
N THR A 48 -6.76 10.93 7.69
CA THR A 48 -5.76 10.01 7.14
C THR A 48 -4.36 10.48 7.50
N PHE A 49 -3.42 9.55 7.54
CA PHE A 49 -2.00 9.83 7.75
C PHE A 49 -1.19 9.48 6.49
N PRO A 50 -0.08 10.17 6.22
CA PRO A 50 0.71 9.97 5.01
C PRO A 50 1.68 8.78 5.07
N GLY A 51 1.74 8.08 6.19
CA GLY A 51 2.67 6.96 6.40
C GLY A 51 2.41 5.77 5.45
N ALA A 52 3.48 5.11 5.04
CA ALA A 52 3.40 3.92 4.21
C ALA A 52 2.88 2.73 5.00
N THR A 53 1.86 2.08 4.46
CA THR A 53 1.28 0.86 5.01
C THR A 53 1.18 -0.17 3.88
N THR A 54 1.86 -1.31 4.00
CA THR A 54 1.87 -2.33 2.94
C THR A 54 1.63 -3.70 3.50
N PRO A 55 0.92 -4.52 2.78
CA PRO A 55 -0.48 -4.84 2.95
C PRO A 55 -0.59 -5.46 4.31
N PHE A 56 -1.48 -5.11 5.16
CA PHE A 56 -1.57 -5.57 6.54
C PHE A 56 -0.36 -5.19 7.42
N GLY A 57 0.26 -4.03 7.15
CA GLY A 57 1.38 -3.53 7.93
C GLY A 57 1.02 -3.38 9.40
N MET A 58 1.80 -4.05 10.26
CA MET A 58 1.66 -3.92 11.70
C MET A 58 2.28 -2.62 12.21
N ILE A 59 3.21 -2.06 11.44
CA ILE A 59 3.86 -0.78 11.70
C ILE A 59 3.49 0.19 10.60
N GLN A 60 3.03 1.36 10.98
CA GLN A 60 2.53 2.42 10.11
C GLN A 60 3.21 3.73 10.50
N THR A 61 4.53 3.78 10.39
CA THR A 61 5.29 4.96 10.80
C THR A 61 4.84 6.19 10.04
N SER A 62 4.42 7.21 10.77
CA SER A 62 3.98 8.48 10.20
C SER A 62 4.31 9.64 11.12
N PRO A 63 4.48 10.85 10.57
CA PRO A 63 4.63 12.05 11.39
C PRO A 63 3.37 12.33 12.20
N VAL A 64 3.58 12.86 13.39
CA VAL A 64 2.56 13.36 14.31
C VAL A 64 2.66 14.88 14.36
N THR A 65 1.55 15.57 14.07
CA THR A 65 1.46 17.04 14.18
C THR A 65 0.56 17.48 15.32
N GLY A 66 -0.27 16.57 15.84
CA GLY A 66 -1.12 16.83 16.98
C GLY A 66 -1.74 15.54 17.51
N ALA A 67 -2.11 15.54 18.80
CA ALA A 67 -2.57 14.35 19.49
C ALA A 67 -3.81 14.57 20.35
N VAL A 68 -4.49 15.71 20.23
CA VAL A 68 -5.64 16.03 21.10
C VAL A 68 -6.83 16.52 20.30
N GLY A 69 -7.96 15.91 20.54
CA GLY A 69 -9.23 16.27 19.93
C GLY A 69 -9.53 15.52 18.63
N TRP A 70 -10.79 15.50 18.28
CA TRP A 70 -11.32 14.78 17.10
C TRP A 70 -10.59 15.09 15.79
N ARG A 71 -10.09 16.29 15.63
CA ARG A 71 -9.34 16.73 14.44
C ARG A 71 -8.06 15.92 14.20
N TYR A 72 -7.46 15.39 15.26
CA TYR A 72 -6.21 14.62 15.21
C TYR A 72 -6.41 13.13 15.41
N CYS A 73 -7.53 12.58 14.95
CA CYS A 73 -7.78 11.14 15.07
C CYS A 73 -6.74 10.28 14.34
N SER A 74 -6.13 10.80 13.28
CA SER A 74 -5.00 10.18 12.58
C SER A 74 -3.63 10.70 13.03
N GLU A 75 -3.58 11.54 14.05
CA GLU A 75 -2.39 12.22 14.60
C GLU A 75 -1.67 13.17 13.61
N TYR A 76 -2.15 13.30 12.39
CA TYR A 76 -1.55 14.13 11.37
C TYR A 76 -2.54 15.10 10.73
N MET A 77 -2.06 16.32 10.47
CA MET A 77 -2.78 17.34 9.73
C MET A 77 -1.84 18.06 8.77
N ASN A 78 -2.14 17.99 7.49
CA ASN A 78 -1.26 18.55 6.44
C ASN A 78 -1.11 20.08 6.49
N SER A 79 -2.01 20.79 7.17
CA SER A 79 -1.92 22.25 7.37
C SER A 79 -0.98 22.66 8.49
N ASP A 80 -0.53 21.73 9.32
CA ASP A 80 0.34 22.03 10.45
C ASP A 80 1.79 22.20 9.97
N SER A 81 2.51 23.10 10.60
CA SER A 81 3.90 23.43 10.25
C SER A 81 4.94 22.81 11.19
N ILE A 82 4.50 22.10 12.22
CA ILE A 82 5.37 21.50 13.22
C ILE A 82 5.09 20.01 13.31
N ILE A 83 6.14 19.20 13.21
CA ILE A 83 6.09 17.76 13.49
C ILE A 83 6.60 17.57 14.91
N TRP A 84 5.83 16.87 15.74
CA TRP A 84 6.20 16.54 17.13
C TRP A 84 7.11 15.32 17.22
N GLY A 85 7.02 14.43 16.25
CA GLY A 85 7.76 13.18 16.17
C GLY A 85 7.06 12.20 15.26
N PHE A 86 7.36 10.92 15.44
CA PHE A 86 6.81 9.82 14.65
C PHE A 86 6.32 8.74 15.60
N THR A 87 5.09 8.31 15.41
CA THR A 87 4.52 7.11 16.06
C THR A 87 4.51 5.93 15.10
N GLN A 88 4.29 4.73 15.62
CA GLN A 88 4.40 3.48 14.84
C GLN A 88 3.04 2.93 14.43
N THR A 89 1.97 3.38 15.07
CA THR A 89 0.60 2.93 14.80
C THR A 89 -0.33 4.11 14.61
N HIS A 90 -1.17 4.04 13.57
CA HIS A 90 -2.13 5.08 13.22
C HIS A 90 -3.47 4.48 12.83
N LEU A 91 -4.56 5.21 13.06
CA LEU A 91 -5.87 4.92 12.49
C LEU A 91 -6.17 5.88 11.34
N SER A 92 -6.79 5.36 10.29
CA SER A 92 -7.25 6.14 9.14
C SER A 92 -8.76 6.09 9.03
N GLY A 93 -9.37 7.27 8.77
CA GLY A 93 -10.79 7.38 8.53
C GLY A 93 -11.69 7.15 9.75
N THR A 94 -11.11 7.08 10.94
CA THR A 94 -11.88 6.94 12.19
C THR A 94 -12.12 8.30 12.85
N GLY A 95 -13.20 8.43 13.59
CA GLY A 95 -13.48 9.61 14.40
C GLY A 95 -13.03 9.49 15.86
N CYS A 96 -12.21 8.52 16.20
CA CYS A 96 -11.70 8.27 17.54
C CYS A 96 -10.19 8.39 17.56
N MET A 97 -9.66 9.08 18.54
CA MET A 97 -8.23 9.03 18.86
C MET A 97 -7.95 7.72 19.58
N ASP A 98 -7.17 6.88 18.98
CA ASP A 98 -6.76 5.61 19.54
C ASP A 98 -5.39 5.22 18.98
N LEU A 99 -4.73 4.25 19.59
CA LEU A 99 -3.43 3.73 19.20
C LEU A 99 -2.23 4.67 19.41
N GLY A 100 -2.33 5.75 20.16
CA GLY A 100 -1.16 6.53 20.57
C GLY A 100 -0.12 5.62 21.23
N ASP A 101 1.03 5.46 20.57
CA ASP A 101 2.13 4.64 21.04
C ASP A 101 3.38 5.48 21.37
N VAL A 102 4.55 4.92 21.25
CA VAL A 102 5.80 5.60 21.57
C VAL A 102 6.13 6.63 20.50
N LEU A 103 6.14 7.91 20.89
CA LEU A 103 6.56 9.01 20.03
C LEU A 103 8.09 9.10 20.01
N VAL A 104 8.67 9.03 18.83
CA VAL A 104 10.13 9.12 18.60
C VAL A 104 10.43 10.33 17.73
N MET A 105 11.33 11.18 18.19
CA MET A 105 11.86 12.29 17.40
C MET A 105 13.36 12.06 17.20
N PRO A 106 13.81 11.77 15.98
CA PRO A 106 15.24 11.68 15.71
C PRO A 106 15.90 13.06 15.81
N ALA A 107 17.07 13.11 16.38
CA ALA A 107 17.89 14.31 16.47
C ALA A 107 19.34 14.00 16.06
N THR A 108 19.98 14.98 15.44
CA THR A 108 21.42 14.95 15.23
C THR A 108 22.13 15.57 16.43
N GLY A 109 23.09 14.84 16.99
CA GLY A 109 23.93 15.35 18.09
C GLY A 109 24.93 16.38 17.62
#